data_d0cd33340582ed0f2bd37f121c41d01e
#
_entry.id   d0cd33340582ed0f2bd37f121c41d01e
#
_cell.length_a   1.000
_cell.length_b   1.000
_cell.length_c   1.000
_cell.angle_alpha   90.00
_cell.angle_beta   90.00
_cell.angle_gamma   90.00
#
_symmetry.space_group_name_H-M   'P 1'
#
loop_
_entity.id
_entity.type
_entity.pdbx_description
1 polymer ?
#
loop_
_entity_poly.entity_id
_entity_poly.type
_entity_poly.pdbx_seq_one_letter_code
_entity_poly.pdbx_strand_id
1 'polypeptide(L)'
;MKIKVLIVLTLLGLAFFSCKNSTKEDEEPIIPTDTKATMEYNENRLDTIPENRELTRVFKGSGGEPFWSVTLDADKIHFESAVESLKSFSASIATPEITGKTTTFTSNPDKGTIKVMLIEEKCIGDMNGKEMTHQVKVSIKLNNGSDFQNFKGCGSYVQN
;
A
#
# COMPACT_ATOMS: atom_id res chain seq x y z
N MET A 1 -48.17 -2.64 25.94
CA MET A 1 -49.03 -2.68 24.74
C MET A 1 -48.31 -3.50 23.68
N LYS A 2 -48.91 -4.62 23.30
CA LYS A 2 -48.37 -5.58 22.31
C LYS A 2 -48.77 -5.10 20.93
N ILE A 3 -47.85 -4.94 20.02
CA ILE A 3 -48.18 -4.82 18.61
C ILE A 3 -47.52 -6.00 17.89
N LYS A 4 -48.37 -6.96 17.59
CA LYS A 4 -48.18 -7.98 16.60
C LYS A 4 -48.32 -7.33 15.24
N VAL A 5 -47.52 -7.76 14.28
CA VAL A 5 -47.89 -7.74 12.86
C VAL A 5 -46.79 -8.09 11.99
N LEU A 6 -46.98 -8.98 11.29
CA LEU A 6 -47.55 -9.40 10.03
C LEU A 6 -46.43 -9.70 9.04
N ILE A 7 -46.26 -10.99 8.91
CA ILE A 7 -45.49 -11.63 7.83
C ILE A 7 -46.30 -11.43 6.55
N VAL A 8 -45.72 -10.82 5.55
CA VAL A 8 -46.21 -10.93 4.17
C VAL A 8 -45.12 -11.58 3.34
N LEU A 9 -45.41 -12.82 3.09
CA LEU A 9 -44.72 -13.67 2.12
C LEU A 9 -45.15 -13.22 0.71
N THR A 10 -44.21 -12.85 -0.13
CA THR A 10 -44.42 -12.85 -1.58
C THR A 10 -43.25 -13.56 -2.25
N LEU A 11 -43.53 -14.80 -2.57
CA LEU A 11 -42.90 -15.58 -3.65
C LEU A 11 -43.23 -14.88 -4.97
N LEU A 12 -42.27 -14.70 -5.86
CA LEU A 12 -42.33 -15.07 -7.27
C LEU A 12 -41.16 -14.40 -8.06
N GLY A 13 -40.49 -15.22 -8.88
CA GLY A 13 -39.77 -14.68 -10.04
C GLY A 13 -38.41 -15.29 -10.32
N LEU A 14 -38.38 -16.57 -10.69
CA LEU A 14 -37.26 -17.16 -11.45
C LEU A 14 -37.16 -16.51 -12.83
N ALA A 15 -36.05 -15.96 -13.16
CA ALA A 15 -35.67 -15.71 -14.55
C ALA A 15 -34.23 -16.14 -14.75
N PHE A 16 -34.08 -17.33 -15.31
CA PHE A 16 -32.84 -17.86 -15.86
C PHE A 16 -32.48 -17.04 -17.13
N PHE A 17 -31.37 -16.32 -17.10
CA PHE A 17 -30.72 -15.92 -18.34
C PHE A 17 -29.47 -16.75 -18.52
N SER A 18 -29.66 -17.83 -19.28
CA SER A 18 -28.63 -18.62 -19.93
C SER A 18 -28.10 -17.81 -21.10
N CYS A 19 -26.86 -17.35 -21.05
CA CYS A 19 -26.15 -16.89 -22.25
C CYS A 19 -25.17 -17.97 -22.67
N LYS A 20 -25.46 -18.45 -23.88
CA LYS A 20 -24.90 -19.53 -24.63
C LYS A 20 -23.50 -19.17 -25.16
N ASN A 21 -22.56 -20.10 -24.96
CA ASN A 21 -21.28 -20.17 -25.64
C ASN A 21 -21.40 -19.95 -27.15
N SER A 22 -20.54 -19.16 -27.72
CA SER A 22 -20.21 -19.19 -29.13
C SER A 22 -18.72 -19.47 -29.28
N THR A 23 -18.45 -20.75 -29.51
CA THR A 23 -17.20 -21.28 -30.04
C THR A 23 -17.03 -20.74 -31.48
N LYS A 24 -15.90 -20.13 -31.73
CA LYS A 24 -15.32 -20.04 -33.09
C LYS A 24 -13.91 -20.55 -33.01
N GLU A 25 -13.75 -21.73 -33.57
CA GLU A 25 -12.52 -22.31 -34.11
C GLU A 25 -12.06 -21.48 -35.30
N ASP A 26 -10.77 -21.68 -35.58
CA ASP A 26 -9.98 -21.38 -36.79
C ASP A 26 -9.17 -20.07 -36.69
N GLU A 27 -7.87 -20.13 -36.62
CA GLU A 27 -6.82 -20.48 -37.56
C GLU A 27 -5.43 -20.36 -36.86
N GLU A 28 -4.64 -21.41 -36.94
CA GLU A 28 -3.20 -21.36 -36.71
C GLU A 28 -2.50 -20.60 -37.86
N PRO A 29 -1.54 -19.75 -37.56
CA PRO A 29 -0.48 -19.42 -38.48
C PRO A 29 0.86 -20.06 -38.06
N ILE A 30 1.23 -21.02 -38.85
CA ILE A 30 2.53 -21.50 -39.27
C ILE A 30 3.72 -20.81 -38.58
N ILE A 31 4.47 -21.62 -37.83
CA ILE A 31 5.79 -21.33 -37.31
C ILE A 31 6.80 -21.44 -38.46
N PRO A 32 7.65 -20.45 -38.74
CA PRO A 32 8.88 -20.68 -39.44
C PRO A 32 9.94 -21.13 -38.44
N THR A 33 10.34 -22.39 -38.58
CA THR A 33 11.56 -22.95 -38.01
C THR A 33 12.77 -22.30 -38.72
N ASP A 34 13.68 -21.84 -37.96
CA ASP A 34 15.12 -21.77 -38.08
C ASP A 34 15.70 -20.44 -37.61
N THR A 35 16.24 -20.45 -36.41
CA THR A 35 17.62 -19.98 -36.20
C THR A 35 18.07 -20.47 -34.81
N LYS A 36 18.97 -21.43 -34.89
CA LYS A 36 19.76 -21.96 -33.77
C LYS A 36 20.70 -20.87 -33.28
N ALA A 37 20.24 -20.03 -32.37
CA ALA A 37 21.12 -19.15 -31.61
C ALA A 37 21.49 -19.88 -30.31
N THR A 38 22.67 -20.44 -30.30
CA THR A 38 23.36 -20.94 -29.12
C THR A 38 23.56 -19.75 -28.18
N MET A 39 22.70 -19.62 -27.19
CA MET A 39 22.97 -18.72 -26.09
C MET A 39 24.01 -19.37 -25.19
N GLU A 40 25.25 -18.93 -25.31
CA GLU A 40 26.27 -19.13 -24.30
C GLU A 40 25.73 -18.56 -22.98
N TYR A 41 25.41 -19.47 -22.05
CA TYR A 41 25.08 -19.11 -20.69
C TYR A 41 26.36 -18.66 -19.98
N ASN A 42 26.56 -17.35 -19.93
CA ASN A 42 27.69 -16.74 -19.25
C ASN A 42 27.39 -16.70 -17.73
N GLU A 43 27.85 -17.75 -17.03
CA GLU A 43 27.63 -18.01 -15.59
C GLU A 43 28.42 -17.05 -14.67
N ASN A 44 28.91 -15.92 -15.17
CA ASN A 44 29.71 -14.97 -14.41
C ASN A 44 29.10 -13.54 -14.43
N ARG A 45 27.76 -13.44 -14.44
CA ARG A 45 27.14 -12.19 -14.07
C ARG A 45 26.68 -12.30 -12.61
N LEU A 46 27.60 -12.03 -11.70
CA LEU A 46 27.28 -11.62 -10.36
C LEU A 46 26.46 -10.33 -10.52
N ASP A 47 25.14 -10.51 -10.68
CA ASP A 47 24.20 -9.40 -10.67
C ASP A 47 24.31 -8.75 -9.29
N THR A 48 25.21 -7.78 -9.21
CA THR A 48 25.15 -6.75 -8.21
C THR A 48 23.80 -6.07 -8.43
N ILE A 49 22.79 -6.54 -7.71
CA ILE A 49 21.49 -5.86 -7.64
C ILE A 49 21.85 -4.44 -7.21
N PRO A 50 21.65 -3.42 -8.05
CA PRO A 50 21.93 -2.06 -7.61
C PRO A 50 21.00 -1.79 -6.42
N GLU A 51 21.62 -1.61 -5.26
CA GLU A 51 20.99 -1.24 -3.97
C GLU A 51 20.06 -0.01 -4.07
N ASN A 52 19.94 0.54 -5.26
CA ASN A 52 19.20 1.77 -5.58
C ASN A 52 17.82 1.52 -6.23
N ARG A 53 17.33 0.26 -6.35
CA ARG A 53 15.98 0.00 -6.90
C ARG A 53 14.85 0.22 -5.91
N GLU A 54 15.15 0.27 -4.62
CA GLU A 54 14.12 0.40 -3.57
C GLU A 54 13.68 1.86 -3.37
N LEU A 55 14.51 2.83 -3.75
CA LEU A 55 14.26 4.27 -3.59
C LEU A 55 13.32 4.89 -4.65
N THR A 56 12.92 4.15 -5.68
CA THR A 56 11.98 4.63 -6.70
C THR A 56 10.53 4.23 -6.46
N ARG A 57 10.25 3.48 -5.41
CA ARG A 57 8.88 3.08 -5.06
C ARG A 57 8.29 4.04 -4.06
N VAL A 58 7.17 4.66 -4.44
CA VAL A 58 6.40 5.48 -3.52
C VAL A 58 5.63 4.59 -2.55
N PHE A 59 5.80 4.79 -1.26
CA PHE A 59 4.97 4.14 -0.25
C PHE A 59 3.83 5.07 0.15
N LYS A 60 2.59 4.56 0.23
CA LYS A 60 1.43 5.30 0.72
C LYS A 60 0.77 4.55 1.85
N GLY A 61 0.54 5.26 2.97
CA GLY A 61 -0.15 4.76 4.14
C GLY A 61 -1.23 5.72 4.61
N SER A 62 -2.24 5.20 5.27
CA SER A 62 -3.34 6.00 5.84
C SER A 62 -4.03 5.29 7.00
N GLY A 63 -4.82 6.05 7.78
CA GLY A 63 -5.64 5.52 8.86
C GLY A 63 -6.83 6.42 9.16
N GLY A 64 -7.76 5.89 9.96
CA GLY A 64 -9.10 6.43 10.14
C GLY A 64 -9.22 7.54 11.17
N GLU A 65 -9.04 7.29 12.45
CA GLU A 65 -9.40 8.22 13.53
C GLU A 65 -8.21 8.65 14.39
N PRO A 66 -7.76 9.91 14.25
CA PRO A 66 -8.17 10.93 13.28
C PRO A 66 -7.68 10.58 11.86
N PHE A 67 -8.35 11.03 10.80
CA PHE A 67 -7.91 10.80 9.42
C PHE A 67 -6.50 11.34 9.19
N TRP A 68 -5.65 10.51 8.62
CA TRP A 68 -4.28 10.85 8.27
C TRP A 68 -3.78 10.07 7.07
N SER A 69 -2.78 10.62 6.42
CA SER A 69 -2.03 9.95 5.37
C SER A 69 -0.53 10.20 5.48
N VAL A 70 0.27 9.28 4.98
CA VAL A 70 1.72 9.44 4.81
C VAL A 70 2.13 8.96 3.43
N THR A 71 3.00 9.73 2.79
CA THR A 71 3.68 9.35 1.56
C THR A 71 5.18 9.38 1.81
N LEU A 72 5.86 8.28 1.47
CA LEU A 72 7.31 8.21 1.42
C LEU A 72 7.70 8.15 -0.05
N ASP A 73 8.36 9.17 -0.54
CA ASP A 73 8.79 9.31 -1.93
C ASP A 73 10.27 9.64 -1.96
N ALA A 74 11.03 8.95 -2.79
CA ALA A 74 12.47 9.07 -2.99
C ALA A 74 13.29 9.61 -1.79
N ASP A 75 13.14 10.88 -1.49
CA ASP A 75 13.89 11.62 -0.47
C ASP A 75 13.02 12.31 0.58
N LYS A 76 11.67 12.15 0.53
CA LYS A 76 10.73 12.90 1.36
C LYS A 76 9.69 12.05 2.05
N ILE A 77 9.43 12.42 3.31
CA ILE A 77 8.24 12.02 4.07
C ILE A 77 7.26 13.18 3.97
N HIS A 78 6.06 12.91 3.50
CA HIS A 78 4.95 13.86 3.53
C HIS A 78 3.80 13.26 4.34
N PHE A 79 3.41 13.94 5.41
CA PHE A 79 2.33 13.53 6.32
C PHE A 79 1.26 14.60 6.34
N GLU A 80 0.01 14.16 6.29
CA GLU A 80 -1.17 15.02 6.42
C GLU A 80 -2.15 14.41 7.42
N SER A 81 -2.87 15.25 8.17
CA SER A 81 -3.92 14.77 9.06
C SER A 81 -5.03 15.77 9.27
N ALA A 82 -6.15 15.28 9.83
CA ALA A 82 -7.27 16.12 10.27
C ALA A 82 -6.99 16.82 11.62
N VAL A 83 -5.86 16.54 12.28
CA VAL A 83 -5.47 17.18 13.54
C VAL A 83 -4.97 18.59 13.25
N GLU A 84 -5.60 19.61 13.81
CA GLU A 84 -5.34 21.02 13.51
C GLU A 84 -3.86 21.42 13.69
N SER A 85 -3.20 20.95 14.75
CA SER A 85 -1.79 21.21 15.03
C SER A 85 -0.81 20.45 14.12
N LEU A 86 -1.30 19.44 13.39
CA LEU A 86 -0.52 18.55 12.52
C LEU A 86 -1.15 18.38 11.14
N LYS A 87 -1.77 19.43 10.59
CA LYS A 87 -2.39 19.38 9.26
C LYS A 87 -1.43 18.91 8.18
N SER A 88 -0.16 19.34 8.23
CA SER A 88 0.85 18.93 7.27
C SER A 88 2.23 18.96 7.93
N PHE A 89 3.00 17.90 7.69
CA PHE A 89 4.37 17.75 8.17
C PHE A 89 5.22 17.11 7.08
N SER A 90 6.30 17.79 6.68
CA SER A 90 7.22 17.27 5.66
C SER A 90 8.63 17.22 6.20
N ALA A 91 9.36 16.17 5.83
CA ALA A 91 10.74 15.96 6.24
C ALA A 91 11.53 15.23 5.13
N SER A 92 12.85 15.40 5.12
CA SER A 92 13.71 14.56 4.29
C SER A 92 13.81 13.16 4.89
N ILE A 93 13.87 12.15 4.04
CA ILE A 93 14.12 10.77 4.47
C ILE A 93 15.58 10.62 4.86
N ALA A 94 15.84 10.17 6.08
CA ALA A 94 17.15 9.67 6.48
C ALA A 94 17.26 8.18 6.15
N THR A 95 18.49 7.65 6.19
CA THR A 95 18.74 6.20 6.02
C THR A 95 17.86 5.42 7.01
N PRO A 96 17.04 4.48 6.54
CA PRO A 96 16.15 3.72 7.40
C PRO A 96 16.93 2.72 8.28
N GLU A 97 16.41 2.48 9.46
CA GLU A 97 16.80 1.36 10.31
C GLU A 97 15.90 0.16 10.02
N ILE A 98 16.51 -0.98 9.67
CA ILE A 98 15.77 -2.23 9.35
C ILE A 98 16.03 -3.24 10.45
N THR A 99 14.96 -3.71 11.08
CA THR A 99 15.00 -4.74 12.12
C THR A 99 13.92 -5.79 11.85
N GLY A 100 14.35 -6.96 11.37
CA GLY A 100 13.44 -8.02 10.94
C GLY A 100 12.47 -7.55 9.86
N LYS A 101 11.17 -7.56 10.16
CA LYS A 101 10.10 -7.11 9.25
C LYS A 101 9.74 -5.62 9.41
N THR A 102 10.51 -4.89 10.18
CA THR A 102 10.21 -3.48 10.48
C THR A 102 11.26 -2.58 9.85
N THR A 103 10.81 -1.64 9.02
CA THR A 103 11.61 -0.54 8.49
C THR A 103 11.20 0.74 9.20
N THR A 104 12.15 1.45 9.79
CA THR A 104 11.92 2.68 10.54
C THR A 104 12.65 3.86 9.90
N PHE A 105 11.91 4.89 9.57
CA PHE A 105 12.42 6.18 9.13
C PHE A 105 12.29 7.18 10.27
N THR A 106 13.37 7.84 10.64
CA THR A 106 13.35 8.91 11.66
C THR A 106 13.96 10.17 11.06
N SER A 107 13.25 11.29 11.15
CA SER A 107 13.72 12.58 10.66
C SER A 107 13.39 13.68 11.65
N ASN A 108 14.30 14.68 11.74
CA ASN A 108 14.23 15.77 12.69
C ASN A 108 14.32 17.12 11.96
N PRO A 109 13.27 17.51 11.19
CA PRO A 109 13.21 18.85 10.60
C PRO A 109 12.97 19.93 11.66
N ASP A 110 13.09 21.20 11.24
CA ASP A 110 12.97 22.36 12.15
C ASP A 110 11.68 22.41 12.97
N LYS A 111 10.60 21.78 12.48
CA LYS A 111 9.30 21.77 13.15
C LYS A 111 9.17 20.73 14.26
N GLY A 112 10.06 19.74 14.31
CA GLY A 112 9.95 18.64 15.28
C GLY A 112 10.60 17.34 14.81
N THR A 113 10.12 16.23 15.33
CA THR A 113 10.57 14.87 14.98
C THR A 113 9.41 14.10 14.37
N ILE A 114 9.65 13.39 13.28
CA ILE A 114 8.75 12.39 12.72
C ILE A 114 9.44 11.03 12.68
N LYS A 115 8.72 10.00 13.12
CA LYS A 115 9.13 8.60 13.03
C LYS A 115 8.04 7.81 12.31
N VAL A 116 8.40 7.16 11.21
CA VAL A 116 7.50 6.29 10.44
C VAL A 116 8.03 4.86 10.53
N MET A 117 7.19 3.95 10.99
CA MET A 117 7.49 2.52 11.07
C MET A 117 6.59 1.78 10.10
N LEU A 118 7.19 1.04 9.17
CA LEU A 118 6.54 0.13 8.26
C LEU A 118 6.80 -1.30 8.75
N ILE A 119 5.74 -2.01 9.09
CA ILE A 119 5.82 -3.41 9.55
C ILE A 119 5.26 -4.27 8.42
N GLU A 120 6.07 -5.15 7.84
CA GLU A 120 5.66 -6.05 6.75
C GLU A 120 4.71 -7.12 7.29
N GLU A 121 3.45 -6.72 7.40
CA GLU A 121 2.33 -7.54 7.85
C GLU A 121 1.06 -7.09 7.16
N LYS A 122 0.28 -8.05 6.64
CA LYS A 122 -1.01 -7.77 6.01
C LYS A 122 -1.93 -7.00 6.94
N CYS A 123 -2.55 -5.96 6.39
CA CYS A 123 -3.38 -5.04 7.12
C CYS A 123 -4.60 -4.66 6.28
N ILE A 124 -5.77 -4.55 6.91
CA ILE A 124 -6.99 -4.12 6.23
C ILE A 124 -7.23 -2.66 6.57
N GLY A 125 -7.27 -1.82 5.52
CA GLY A 125 -7.45 -0.37 5.70
C GLY A 125 -8.84 -0.02 6.22
N ASP A 126 -8.90 0.75 7.30
CA ASP A 126 -10.14 1.13 7.99
C ASP A 126 -11.10 1.92 7.10
N MET A 127 -10.57 2.70 6.14
CA MET A 127 -11.38 3.60 5.31
C MET A 127 -12.07 2.91 4.12
N ASN A 128 -11.50 1.85 3.58
CA ASN A 128 -11.96 1.25 2.31
C ASN A 128 -12.00 -0.28 2.32
N GLY A 129 -11.63 -0.91 3.43
CA GLY A 129 -11.58 -2.38 3.56
C GLY A 129 -10.53 -3.06 2.66
N LYS A 130 -9.63 -2.29 2.04
CA LYS A 130 -8.63 -2.82 1.12
C LYS A 130 -7.49 -3.50 1.89
N GLU A 131 -7.10 -4.69 1.46
CA GLU A 131 -5.91 -5.35 1.97
C GLU A 131 -4.65 -4.61 1.49
N MET A 132 -3.78 -4.29 2.43
CA MET A 132 -2.48 -3.64 2.23
C MET A 132 -1.36 -4.51 2.80
N THR A 133 -0.14 -4.27 2.34
CA THR A 133 1.01 -5.14 2.65
C THR A 133 1.70 -4.82 3.98
N HIS A 134 1.44 -3.65 4.55
CA HIS A 134 2.11 -3.19 5.77
C HIS A 134 1.15 -2.58 6.77
N GLN A 135 1.40 -2.86 8.05
CA GLN A 135 0.94 -1.97 9.12
C GLN A 135 1.86 -0.74 9.17
N VAL A 136 1.26 0.43 9.42
CA VAL A 136 1.97 1.70 9.48
C VAL A 136 1.76 2.36 10.84
N LYS A 137 2.86 2.81 11.46
CA LYS A 137 2.80 3.63 12.66
C LYS A 137 3.58 4.91 12.40
N VAL A 138 2.92 6.05 12.63
CA VAL A 138 3.56 7.37 12.54
C VAL A 138 3.53 8.01 13.90
N SER A 139 4.68 8.50 14.35
CA SER A 139 4.82 9.25 15.61
C SER A 139 5.43 10.61 15.32
N ILE A 140 4.74 11.69 15.68
CA ILE A 140 5.20 13.06 15.44
C ILE A 140 5.24 13.81 16.76
N LYS A 141 6.36 14.48 17.04
CA LYS A 141 6.54 15.42 18.15
C LYS A 141 6.95 16.76 17.60
N LEU A 142 6.14 17.79 17.85
CA LEU A 142 6.51 19.17 17.52
C LEU A 142 7.49 19.72 18.56
N ASN A 143 8.34 20.68 18.17
CA ASN A 143 9.32 21.27 19.08
C ASN A 143 8.69 21.98 20.29
N ASN A 144 7.47 22.51 20.14
CA ASN A 144 6.68 23.14 21.20
C ASN A 144 5.77 22.14 21.96
N GLY A 145 5.81 20.85 21.60
CA GLY A 145 5.01 19.81 22.22
C GLY A 145 5.78 18.99 23.24
N SER A 146 5.10 18.53 24.32
CA SER A 146 5.71 17.63 25.32
C SER A 146 5.79 16.19 24.83
N ASP A 147 4.81 15.73 24.03
CA ASP A 147 4.56 14.33 23.75
C ASP A 147 4.48 14.04 22.27
N PHE A 148 4.72 12.75 21.94
CA PHE A 148 4.48 12.25 20.59
C PHE A 148 2.98 12.04 20.35
N GLN A 149 2.49 12.54 19.24
CA GLN A 149 1.20 12.13 18.68
C GLN A 149 1.39 10.92 17.82
N ASN A 150 0.59 9.87 18.06
CA ASN A 150 0.74 8.59 17.43
C ASN A 150 -0.45 8.27 16.54
N PHE A 151 -0.15 7.78 15.33
CA PHE A 151 -1.11 7.40 14.31
C PHE A 151 -0.84 5.96 13.91
N LYS A 152 -1.90 5.19 13.66
CA LYS A 152 -1.83 3.79 13.21
C LYS A 152 -2.73 3.58 12.01
N GLY A 153 -2.32 2.73 11.09
CA GLY A 153 -3.09 2.40 9.90
C GLY A 153 -2.38 1.39 9.04
N CYS A 154 -2.72 1.40 7.76
CA CYS A 154 -2.21 0.45 6.77
C CYS A 154 -1.58 1.17 5.58
N GLY A 155 -0.71 0.47 4.84
CA GLY A 155 -0.08 1.03 3.64
C GLY A 155 0.51 -0.02 2.71
N SER A 156 0.87 0.43 1.53
CA SER A 156 1.54 -0.39 0.51
C SER A 156 2.46 0.46 -0.36
N TYR A 157 3.46 -0.18 -0.95
CA TYR A 157 4.19 0.41 -2.05
C TYR A 157 3.30 0.47 -3.28
N VAL A 158 3.31 1.62 -3.96
CA VAL A 158 2.61 1.82 -5.24
C VAL A 158 3.63 1.78 -6.37
N GLN A 159 3.27 1.10 -7.45
CA GLN A 159 4.04 1.14 -8.68
C GLN A 159 3.62 2.40 -9.45
N ASN A 160 4.58 3.19 -9.87
CA ASN A 160 4.37 4.29 -10.81
C ASN A 160 4.33 3.75 -12.23
#